data_4292cf4304e9e598460107cd358ebe5a
#
_entry.id   4292cf4304e9e598460107cd358ebe5a
#
_cell.length_a   1.000
_cell.length_b   1.000
_cell.length_c   1.000
_cell.angle_alpha   90.00
_cell.angle_beta   90.00
_cell.angle_gamma   90.00
#
_symmetry.space_group_name_H-M   'P 1'
#
loop_
_entity.id
_entity.type
_entity.pdbx_description
1 polymer ?
#
loop_
_entity_poly.entity_id
_entity_poly.type
_entity_poly.pdbx_seq_one_letter_code
_entity_poly.pdbx_strand_id
1 'polypeptide(L)'
;LGYSLYFKRNREFDPDKALENQVPKRLWRHLQAGQTFYVDDVSYTPDMVLGKPRPGIKFSYITDTRPIDAIIPFIESSRLFVCEAMYGDDLDIGKAVKNKHMTFREAANLAYRGQVDQLLLTHFSPSLDSPSDYIENASSVFKNTSLAYDGINISIGYP
;
A
#
# COMPACT_ATOMS: atom_id res chain seq x y z
N LEU A 1 4.54 -10.03 13.00
CA LEU A 1 5.54 -9.12 12.47
C LEU A 1 4.97 -8.37 11.25
N GLY A 2 5.28 -7.06 11.10
CA GLY A 2 4.79 -6.28 9.96
C GLY A 2 5.81 -5.28 9.43
N TYR A 3 5.78 -5.07 8.11
CA TYR A 3 6.58 -4.08 7.41
C TYR A 3 5.68 -3.23 6.52
N SER A 4 5.96 -1.93 6.45
CA SER A 4 5.31 -1.04 5.51
C SER A 4 6.37 -0.17 4.83
N LEU A 5 6.33 -0.14 3.50
CA LEU A 5 7.21 0.66 2.66
C LEU A 5 6.37 1.69 1.91
N TYR A 6 6.82 2.93 1.93
CA TYR A 6 6.16 4.00 1.20
C TYR A 6 7.12 4.65 0.20
N PHE A 7 6.77 4.56 -1.07
CA PHE A 7 7.51 5.18 -2.18
C PHE A 7 6.82 6.49 -2.54
N LYS A 8 7.43 7.60 -2.12
CA LYS A 8 6.91 8.93 -2.42
C LYS A 8 6.96 9.20 -3.92
N ARG A 9 5.87 9.76 -4.46
CA ARG A 9 5.84 10.29 -5.83
C ARG A 9 6.09 11.79 -5.81
N ASN A 10 7.07 12.26 -6.58
CA ASN A 10 7.33 13.68 -6.70
C ASN A 10 6.19 14.37 -7.47
N ARG A 11 5.89 15.61 -7.07
CA ARG A 11 4.98 16.50 -7.82
C ARG A 11 5.57 16.82 -9.19
N GLU A 12 4.72 17.00 -10.18
CA GLU A 12 5.16 17.42 -11.50
C GLU A 12 5.49 18.91 -11.52
N PHE A 13 6.45 19.27 -12.35
CA PHE A 13 6.70 20.68 -12.67
C PHE A 13 5.55 21.21 -13.52
N ASP A 14 5.05 22.38 -13.14
CA ASP A 14 3.95 23.07 -13.78
C ASP A 14 4.48 24.39 -14.39
N PRO A 15 4.76 24.42 -15.69
CA PRO A 15 5.33 25.59 -16.34
C PRO A 15 4.37 26.79 -16.36
N ASP A 16 3.06 26.54 -16.47
CA ASP A 16 2.07 27.61 -16.51
C ASP A 16 1.99 28.30 -15.16
N LYS A 17 1.96 27.51 -14.09
CA LYS A 17 2.01 28.02 -12.72
C LYS A 17 3.31 28.80 -12.42
N ALA A 18 4.44 28.30 -12.93
CA ALA A 18 5.71 29.00 -12.77
C ALA A 18 5.72 30.36 -13.48
N LEU A 19 5.07 30.47 -14.64
CA LEU A 19 4.90 31.72 -15.38
C LEU A 19 3.92 32.67 -14.68
N GLU A 20 2.77 32.18 -14.26
CA GLU A 20 1.77 32.95 -13.48
C GLU A 20 2.37 33.58 -12.20
N ASN A 21 3.21 32.80 -11.51
CA ASN A 21 3.91 33.27 -10.30
C ASN A 21 5.18 34.10 -10.64
N GLN A 22 5.44 34.40 -11.91
CA GLN A 22 6.57 35.19 -12.38
C GLN A 22 7.93 34.66 -11.87
N VAL A 23 8.05 33.33 -11.74
CA VAL A 23 9.28 32.69 -11.24
C VAL A 23 10.38 32.77 -12.31
N PRO A 24 11.57 33.32 -11.99
CA PRO A 24 12.68 33.36 -12.94
C PRO A 24 13.06 31.94 -13.39
N LYS A 25 13.20 31.73 -14.71
CA LYS A 25 13.51 30.39 -15.30
C LYS A 25 14.75 29.73 -14.69
N ARG A 26 15.76 30.52 -14.32
CA ARG A 26 16.98 30.03 -13.64
C ARG A 26 16.72 29.30 -12.33
N LEU A 27 15.59 29.58 -11.66
CA LEU A 27 15.22 28.96 -10.38
C LEU A 27 14.37 27.70 -10.53
N TRP A 28 13.76 27.45 -11.68
CA TRP A 28 12.78 26.39 -11.90
C TRP A 28 13.28 25.01 -11.47
N ARG A 29 14.46 24.61 -11.94
CA ARG A 29 15.07 23.31 -11.60
C ARG A 29 15.34 23.17 -10.10
N HIS A 30 15.77 24.23 -9.47
CA HIS A 30 16.09 24.23 -8.02
C HIS A 30 14.82 24.16 -7.18
N LEU A 31 13.77 24.90 -7.56
CA LEU A 31 12.47 24.85 -6.89
C LEU A 31 11.81 23.48 -7.11
N GLN A 32 11.92 22.90 -8.31
CA GLN A 32 11.46 21.55 -8.59
C GLN A 32 12.19 20.49 -7.71
N ALA A 33 13.44 20.72 -7.37
CA ALA A 33 14.23 19.90 -6.45
C ALA A 33 13.90 20.15 -4.96
N GLY A 34 12.95 21.04 -4.65
CA GLY A 34 12.51 21.31 -3.28
C GLY A 34 13.25 22.45 -2.57
N GLN A 35 14.13 23.19 -3.26
CA GLN A 35 14.87 24.32 -2.67
C GLN A 35 14.00 25.59 -2.65
N THR A 36 14.25 26.45 -1.67
CA THR A 36 13.62 27.78 -1.57
C THR A 36 14.67 28.85 -1.74
N PHE A 37 14.34 29.96 -2.42
CA PHE A 37 15.25 31.07 -2.68
C PHE A 37 14.63 32.40 -2.26
N TYR A 38 15.48 33.29 -1.79
CA TYR A 38 15.16 34.71 -1.52
C TYR A 38 15.98 35.56 -2.47
N VAL A 39 15.30 36.32 -3.32
CA VAL A 39 15.93 37.20 -4.31
C VAL A 39 15.15 38.51 -4.32
N ASP A 40 15.82 39.64 -4.11
CA ASP A 40 15.24 41.00 -4.12
C ASP A 40 13.96 41.12 -3.24
N ASP A 41 14.04 40.60 -1.99
CA ASP A 41 12.95 40.57 -1.00
C ASP A 41 11.76 39.67 -1.38
N VAL A 42 11.87 38.92 -2.47
CA VAL A 42 10.85 37.95 -2.89
C VAL A 42 11.26 36.51 -2.52
N SER A 43 10.35 35.79 -1.87
CA SER A 43 10.53 34.37 -1.55
C SER A 43 9.98 33.51 -2.67
N TYR A 44 10.83 32.70 -3.29
CA TYR A 44 10.45 31.70 -4.28
C TYR A 44 10.46 30.31 -3.66
N THR A 45 9.31 29.64 -3.67
CA THR A 45 9.12 28.33 -3.05
C THR A 45 8.75 27.24 -4.07
N PRO A 46 8.97 25.96 -3.78
CA PRO A 46 8.56 24.83 -4.63
C PRO A 46 7.09 24.89 -5.04
N ASP A 47 6.21 25.37 -4.14
CA ASP A 47 4.78 25.47 -4.42
C ASP A 47 4.44 26.40 -5.58
N MET A 48 5.31 27.33 -5.94
CA MET A 48 5.11 28.26 -7.04
C MET A 48 5.32 27.63 -8.43
N VAL A 49 5.94 26.44 -8.49
CA VAL A 49 6.30 25.76 -9.74
C VAL A 49 5.85 24.31 -9.80
N LEU A 50 5.27 23.77 -8.72
CA LEU A 50 4.86 22.38 -8.66
C LEU A 50 3.34 22.25 -8.71
N GLY A 51 2.88 21.27 -9.49
CA GLY A 51 1.49 20.87 -9.58
C GLY A 51 0.96 20.26 -8.26
N LYS A 52 -0.20 19.63 -8.31
CA LYS A 52 -0.83 19.01 -7.13
C LYS A 52 0.03 17.87 -6.57
N PRO A 53 -0.07 17.58 -5.25
CA PRO A 53 0.48 16.35 -4.70
C PRO A 53 -0.03 15.11 -5.44
N ARG A 54 0.84 14.14 -5.65
CA ARG A 54 0.49 12.87 -6.30
C ARG A 54 0.62 11.73 -5.30
N PRO A 55 -0.32 10.77 -5.28
CA PRO A 55 -0.24 9.65 -4.37
C PRO A 55 1.00 8.81 -4.67
N GLY A 56 1.70 8.41 -3.62
CA GLY A 56 2.80 7.47 -3.69
C GLY A 56 2.30 6.03 -3.77
N ILE A 57 3.23 5.08 -3.63
CA ILE A 57 2.92 3.66 -3.51
C ILE A 57 3.22 3.24 -2.08
N LYS A 58 2.24 2.62 -1.43
CA LYS A 58 2.43 1.94 -0.15
C LYS A 58 2.33 0.44 -0.36
N PHE A 59 3.32 -0.28 0.15
CA PHE A 59 3.35 -1.74 0.23
C PHE A 59 3.34 -2.12 1.70
N SER A 60 2.49 -3.07 2.10
CA SER A 60 2.45 -3.57 3.46
C SER A 60 2.51 -5.09 3.48
N TYR A 61 3.26 -5.64 4.42
CA TYR A 61 3.44 -7.07 4.65
C TYR A 61 3.20 -7.40 6.12
N ILE A 62 2.33 -8.37 6.39
CA ILE A 62 2.02 -8.84 7.74
C ILE A 62 2.12 -10.37 7.75
N THR A 63 2.83 -10.91 8.74
CA THR A 63 3.00 -12.36 8.93
C THR A 63 2.98 -12.75 10.39
N ASP A 64 2.67 -14.01 10.65
CA ASP A 64 2.71 -14.68 11.96
C ASP A 64 1.95 -13.91 13.05
N THR A 65 0.66 -13.63 12.83
CA THR A 65 -0.16 -12.89 13.79
C THR A 65 -1.65 -13.15 13.65
N ARG A 66 -2.37 -12.96 14.74
CA ARG A 66 -3.83 -12.81 14.72
C ARG A 66 -4.23 -11.44 14.17
N PRO A 67 -5.44 -11.31 13.58
CA PRO A 67 -5.98 -10.02 13.23
C PRO A 67 -6.19 -9.18 14.50
N ILE A 68 -5.56 -7.99 14.52
CA ILE A 68 -5.74 -6.97 15.55
C ILE A 68 -6.02 -5.62 14.89
N ASP A 69 -6.79 -4.77 15.57
CA ASP A 69 -7.22 -3.48 15.02
C ASP A 69 -6.03 -2.55 14.67
N ALA A 70 -4.89 -2.69 15.33
CA ALA A 70 -3.68 -1.92 15.03
C ALA A 70 -3.13 -2.18 13.62
N ILE A 71 -3.48 -3.30 12.98
CA ILE A 71 -3.08 -3.60 11.60
C ILE A 71 -3.78 -2.65 10.62
N ILE A 72 -5.02 -2.24 10.88
CA ILE A 72 -5.82 -1.46 9.95
C ILE A 72 -5.16 -0.13 9.58
N PRO A 73 -4.82 0.79 10.51
CA PRO A 73 -4.12 2.02 10.18
C PRO A 73 -2.71 1.75 9.62
N PHE A 74 -2.09 0.64 10.00
CA PHE A 74 -0.77 0.27 9.50
C PHE A 74 -0.79 -0.08 8.01
N ILE A 75 -1.85 -0.73 7.50
CA ILE A 75 -2.00 -1.14 6.08
C ILE A 75 -2.83 -0.15 5.26
N GLU A 76 -3.44 0.85 5.89
CA GLU A 76 -4.38 1.78 5.25
C GLU A 76 -3.86 2.32 3.93
N SER A 77 -4.71 2.25 2.89
CA SER A 77 -4.41 2.69 1.53
C SER A 77 -3.18 2.05 0.88
N SER A 78 -2.80 0.84 1.30
CA SER A 78 -1.72 0.11 0.65
C SER A 78 -2.13 -0.31 -0.76
N ARG A 79 -1.25 -0.06 -1.73
CA ARG A 79 -1.40 -0.51 -3.12
C ARG A 79 -1.37 -2.04 -3.22
N LEU A 80 -0.52 -2.67 -2.40
CA LEU A 80 -0.49 -4.11 -2.20
C LEU A 80 -0.34 -4.40 -0.71
N PHE A 81 -1.24 -5.20 -0.19
CA PHE A 81 -1.17 -5.78 1.14
C PHE A 81 -0.90 -7.28 1.01
N VAL A 82 0.28 -7.71 1.44
CA VAL A 82 0.64 -9.11 1.56
C VAL A 82 0.37 -9.56 2.99
N CYS A 83 -0.48 -10.54 3.16
CA CYS A 83 -0.93 -10.99 4.47
C CYS A 83 -0.79 -12.50 4.61
N GLU A 84 -0.32 -12.95 5.78
CA GLU A 84 -0.48 -14.34 6.14
C GLU A 84 -1.96 -14.71 6.11
N ALA A 85 -2.24 -15.96 5.78
CA ALA A 85 -3.54 -16.56 5.91
C ALA A 85 -3.34 -18.10 5.95
N MET A 86 -2.97 -18.59 7.11
CA MET A 86 -2.58 -19.99 7.25
C MET A 86 -3.74 -20.97 6.98
N TYR A 87 -4.98 -20.56 7.25
CA TYR A 87 -6.15 -21.43 7.17
C TYR A 87 -7.14 -20.94 6.12
N GLY A 88 -7.39 -21.78 5.10
CA GLY A 88 -8.36 -21.48 4.04
C GLY A 88 -9.80 -21.61 4.47
N ASP A 89 -10.11 -22.65 5.27
CA ASP A 89 -11.45 -22.95 5.73
C ASP A 89 -11.85 -22.09 6.93
N ASP A 90 -13.04 -21.50 6.89
CA ASP A 90 -13.62 -20.75 8.01
C ASP A 90 -13.87 -21.63 9.24
N LEU A 91 -14.09 -22.93 9.05
CA LEU A 91 -14.23 -23.89 10.15
C LEU A 91 -12.95 -24.06 10.95
N ASP A 92 -11.80 -23.70 10.40
CA ASP A 92 -10.51 -23.77 11.07
C ASP A 92 -10.22 -22.57 11.99
N ILE A 93 -11.19 -21.67 12.22
CA ILE A 93 -11.03 -20.50 13.09
C ILE A 93 -10.48 -20.86 14.48
N GLY A 94 -10.92 -21.99 15.05
CA GLY A 94 -10.40 -22.49 16.33
C GLY A 94 -8.91 -22.81 16.30
N LYS A 95 -8.43 -23.38 15.19
CA LYS A 95 -6.99 -23.64 14.97
C LYS A 95 -6.22 -22.34 14.77
N ALA A 96 -6.77 -21.40 14.00
CA ALA A 96 -6.19 -20.08 13.77
C ALA A 96 -5.98 -19.32 15.10
N VAL A 97 -6.98 -19.31 15.97
CA VAL A 97 -6.89 -18.69 17.31
C VAL A 97 -5.82 -19.37 18.16
N LYS A 98 -5.85 -20.71 18.24
CA LYS A 98 -4.91 -21.50 19.05
C LYS A 98 -3.46 -21.29 18.61
N ASN A 99 -3.22 -21.29 17.29
CA ASN A 99 -1.88 -21.23 16.71
C ASN A 99 -1.42 -19.77 16.43
N LYS A 100 -2.27 -18.78 16.71
CA LYS A 100 -2.02 -17.33 16.55
C LYS A 100 -1.82 -16.89 15.08
N HIS A 101 -2.57 -17.52 14.17
CA HIS A 101 -2.61 -17.19 12.74
C HIS A 101 -4.00 -16.72 12.31
N MET A 102 -4.20 -16.45 11.02
CA MET A 102 -5.45 -15.97 10.44
C MET A 102 -6.08 -17.00 9.49
N THR A 103 -7.40 -16.86 9.31
CA THR A 103 -8.11 -17.45 8.19
C THR A 103 -8.07 -16.52 6.98
N PHE A 104 -8.39 -17.03 5.78
CA PHE A 104 -8.52 -16.25 4.56
C PHE A 104 -9.52 -15.11 4.73
N ARG A 105 -10.67 -15.38 5.35
CA ARG A 105 -11.71 -14.39 5.63
C ARG A 105 -11.24 -13.29 6.58
N GLU A 106 -10.49 -13.64 7.61
CA GLU A 106 -9.95 -12.65 8.54
C GLU A 106 -8.95 -11.71 7.87
N ALA A 107 -8.05 -12.23 7.04
CA ALA A 107 -7.12 -11.41 6.25
C ALA A 107 -7.86 -10.48 5.27
N ALA A 108 -8.91 -10.99 4.60
CA ALA A 108 -9.75 -10.21 3.71
C ALA A 108 -10.52 -9.09 4.43
N ASN A 109 -10.99 -9.33 5.67
CA ASN A 109 -11.62 -8.29 6.49
C ASN A 109 -10.63 -7.18 6.86
N LEU A 110 -9.36 -7.50 7.15
CA LEU A 110 -8.33 -6.48 7.36
C LEU A 110 -8.11 -5.65 6.10
N ALA A 111 -7.99 -6.30 4.93
CA ALA A 111 -7.82 -5.64 3.64
C ALA A 111 -8.99 -4.68 3.32
N TYR A 112 -10.22 -5.13 3.53
CA TYR A 112 -11.42 -4.32 3.32
C TYR A 112 -11.45 -3.09 4.25
N ARG A 113 -11.22 -3.28 5.55
CA ARG A 113 -11.20 -2.20 6.55
C ARG A 113 -10.03 -1.23 6.34
N GLY A 114 -8.87 -1.74 5.88
CA GLY A 114 -7.69 -0.94 5.55
C GLY A 114 -7.76 -0.24 4.20
N GLN A 115 -8.86 -0.44 3.43
CA GLN A 115 -9.05 0.16 2.11
C GLN A 115 -7.83 -0.03 1.20
N VAL A 116 -7.25 -1.22 1.22
CA VAL A 116 -6.12 -1.55 0.35
C VAL A 116 -6.59 -1.77 -1.09
N ASP A 117 -5.71 -1.61 -2.07
CA ASP A 117 -6.09 -1.83 -3.46
C ASP A 117 -6.09 -3.31 -3.84
N GLN A 118 -5.13 -4.07 -3.32
CA GLN A 118 -4.98 -5.50 -3.60
C GLN A 118 -4.53 -6.26 -2.35
N LEU A 119 -5.09 -7.45 -2.15
CA LEU A 119 -4.68 -8.42 -1.13
C LEU A 119 -3.99 -9.61 -1.80
N LEU A 120 -2.80 -9.96 -1.30
CA LEU A 120 -2.09 -11.18 -1.65
C LEU A 120 -1.98 -12.05 -0.40
N LEU A 121 -2.65 -13.19 -0.41
CA LEU A 121 -2.59 -14.17 0.67
C LEU A 121 -1.36 -15.04 0.52
N THR A 122 -0.69 -15.33 1.63
CA THR A 122 0.52 -16.14 1.69
C THR A 122 0.61 -16.92 3.01
N HIS A 123 1.69 -17.66 3.24
CA HIS A 123 1.95 -18.39 4.49
C HIS A 123 0.87 -19.43 4.79
N PHE A 124 0.53 -20.23 3.78
CA PHE A 124 -0.48 -21.30 3.92
C PHE A 124 0.04 -22.44 4.78
N SER A 125 -0.88 -23.09 5.50
CA SER A 125 -0.56 -24.31 6.25
C SER A 125 -0.04 -25.39 5.30
N PRO A 126 1.01 -26.13 5.68
CA PRO A 126 1.44 -27.31 4.92
C PRO A 126 0.37 -28.39 4.77
N SER A 127 -0.67 -28.37 5.62
CA SER A 127 -1.82 -29.27 5.53
C SER A 127 -2.94 -28.76 4.62
N LEU A 128 -2.77 -27.59 3.98
CA LEU A 128 -3.71 -27.01 3.03
C LEU A 128 -3.27 -27.39 1.61
N ASP A 129 -3.73 -28.55 1.14
CA ASP A 129 -3.30 -29.12 -0.15
C ASP A 129 -3.62 -28.21 -1.35
N SER A 130 -4.75 -27.52 -1.31
CA SER A 130 -5.24 -26.67 -2.40
C SER A 130 -5.79 -25.34 -1.86
N PRO A 131 -4.96 -24.29 -1.67
CA PRO A 131 -5.44 -22.98 -1.24
C PRO A 131 -6.52 -22.39 -2.15
N SER A 132 -6.49 -22.73 -3.45
CA SER A 132 -7.46 -22.26 -4.45
C SER A 132 -8.91 -22.67 -4.14
N ASP A 133 -9.12 -23.80 -3.47
CA ASP A 133 -10.45 -24.30 -3.14
C ASP A 133 -11.16 -23.42 -2.11
N TYR A 134 -10.41 -22.60 -1.38
CA TYR A 134 -10.89 -21.75 -0.30
C TYR A 134 -10.83 -20.25 -0.63
N ILE A 135 -10.36 -19.87 -1.82
CA ILE A 135 -10.19 -18.44 -2.18
C ILE A 135 -11.48 -17.64 -2.03
N GLU A 136 -12.64 -18.27 -2.23
CA GLU A 136 -13.95 -17.66 -2.11
C GLU A 136 -14.22 -17.13 -0.69
N ASN A 137 -13.65 -17.76 0.35
CA ASN A 137 -13.75 -17.30 1.73
C ASN A 137 -13.13 -15.90 1.91
N ALA A 138 -12.16 -15.54 1.11
CA ALA A 138 -11.57 -14.20 1.09
C ALA A 138 -12.22 -13.30 0.04
N SER A 139 -12.37 -13.76 -1.21
CA SER A 139 -12.82 -12.94 -2.32
C SER A 139 -14.28 -12.48 -2.20
N SER A 140 -15.11 -13.21 -1.46
CA SER A 140 -16.47 -12.78 -1.10
C SER A 140 -16.47 -11.55 -0.17
N VAL A 141 -15.41 -11.31 0.60
CA VAL A 141 -15.24 -10.16 1.50
C VAL A 141 -14.46 -9.04 0.81
N PHE A 142 -13.36 -9.39 0.15
CA PHE A 142 -12.50 -8.46 -0.56
C PHE A 142 -12.16 -9.00 -1.95
N LYS A 143 -12.86 -8.48 -2.98
CA LYS A 143 -12.83 -9.04 -4.33
C LYS A 143 -11.44 -9.09 -4.95
N ASN A 144 -10.62 -8.06 -4.74
CA ASN A 144 -9.27 -8.00 -5.33
C ASN A 144 -8.25 -8.78 -4.49
N THR A 145 -8.52 -10.07 -4.30
CA THR A 145 -7.69 -11.02 -3.56
C THR A 145 -7.06 -12.04 -4.51
N SER A 146 -5.80 -12.34 -4.28
CA SER A 146 -5.06 -13.39 -4.97
C SER A 146 -4.24 -14.24 -4.00
N LEU A 147 -3.84 -15.42 -4.45
CA LEU A 147 -2.99 -16.36 -3.70
C LEU A 147 -1.55 -16.22 -4.17
N ALA A 148 -0.61 -16.18 -3.23
CA ALA A 148 0.80 -16.24 -3.53
C ALA A 148 1.23 -17.68 -3.85
N TYR A 149 2.30 -17.80 -4.60
CA TYR A 149 3.04 -19.04 -4.83
C TYR A 149 4.53 -18.73 -4.90
N ASP A 150 5.37 -19.73 -4.69
CA ASP A 150 6.81 -19.58 -4.70
C ASP A 150 7.31 -19.09 -6.07
N GLY A 151 8.04 -17.99 -6.08
CA GLY A 151 8.53 -17.34 -7.30
C GLY A 151 7.57 -16.36 -7.96
N ILE A 152 6.42 -16.04 -7.33
CA ILE A 152 5.51 -15.01 -7.85
C ILE A 152 6.24 -13.68 -8.02
N ASN A 153 5.97 -13.01 -9.14
CA ASN A 153 6.48 -11.66 -9.41
C ASN A 153 5.30 -10.71 -9.62
N ILE A 154 5.23 -9.64 -8.84
CA ILE A 154 4.16 -8.64 -8.89
C ILE A 154 4.77 -7.27 -9.11
N SER A 155 4.36 -6.60 -10.19
CA SER A 155 4.74 -5.22 -10.46
C SER A 155 3.67 -4.26 -9.95
N ILE A 156 4.07 -3.31 -9.12
CA ILE A 156 3.18 -2.30 -8.56
C ILE A 156 3.53 -0.95 -9.19
N GLY A 157 2.57 -0.38 -9.95
CA GLY A 157 2.70 0.93 -10.57
C GLY A 157 2.03 2.04 -9.76
N TYR A 158 2.40 3.30 -10.07
CA TYR A 158 1.68 4.47 -9.54
C TYR A 158 0.24 4.48 -10.08
N PRO A 159 -0.73 4.94 -9.28
CA PRO A 159 -2.12 5.13 -9.70
C PRO A 159 -2.23 6.23 -10.76
#